data_b5f7a7d68d2ff85b7130b63537fa24fc
#
_entry.id   b5f7a7d68d2ff85b7130b63537fa24fc
#
_cell.length_a   1.000
_cell.length_b   1.000
_cell.length_c   1.000
_cell.angle_alpha   90.00
_cell.angle_beta   90.00
_cell.angle_gamma   90.00
#
_symmetry.space_group_name_H-M   'P 1'
#
loop_
_entity.id
_entity.type
_entity.pdbx_description
1 polymer ?
#
loop_
_entity_poly.entity_id
_entity_poly.type
_entity_poly.pdbx_seq_one_letter_code
_entity_poly.pdbx_strand_id
1 'polypeptide(L)'
;FAGIGGFHQAFHELDCECVFASEIDEAARLTYERNFSKISPKLFENNLFNKDIRSISPSEIPDFDILCGGFPCQPFSQAGLRQGFSDARDSERGNLFFNIVDIIEAKQPKAFFLENVRGIVNHDDGRTFKIIREILEEELGYSFYFQVVKATDYGLPQHRPRAFMIGFRDENFLKSFNFPPKVPLKFNMSDVFGGECSREIGFTLRVGGAGSNINDRRNWDSYLVDGEVVRIQPNEGLKIQGFPSDFSLPNSRAAAMKQLGNSVAVDAVKACAKSLIKHLSVIVNQQDESVEKLIKRNKGEWAESYSFLKCILDKKIFLADSSLNPTGHFFDIHKVTTLNIDEELILDELKDDVFNQTDLDMFRDRIIEGKKTFTDSQSTFILNELGISAFSGGNSKQKADIVLGISYEETRHDDEGFGIKSYLGSKPTLLNASGANTNFIYEIKNFNDESLEIVNSIDSKTKLKDRLKSIFKLGGELEFSKIESDTMHYNLNLLDSELPEITSKLLLNFYLNRRNSISENLENLHSQKQFSKGLSDHDSHKIKIKRLLVAILLGLFAGTKWDGRY
;
A
#
# COMPACT_ATOMS: atom_id res chain seq x y z
N PHE A 1 12.89 -16.28 -25.57
CA PHE A 1 12.69 -14.90 -26.07
C PHE A 1 13.87 -13.97 -25.72
N ALA A 2 15.10 -14.51 -25.68
CA ALA A 2 16.29 -13.77 -25.26
C ALA A 2 16.75 -12.72 -26.31
N GLY A 3 16.40 -12.92 -27.58
CA GLY A 3 16.86 -12.05 -28.67
C GLY A 3 18.38 -12.01 -28.73
N ILE A 4 18.93 -10.81 -28.87
CA ILE A 4 20.38 -10.59 -28.77
C ILE A 4 20.86 -10.28 -27.35
N GLY A 5 20.02 -10.45 -26.32
CA GLY A 5 20.40 -10.32 -24.92
C GLY A 5 20.19 -8.93 -24.31
N GLY A 6 19.22 -8.15 -24.77
CA GLY A 6 18.97 -6.82 -24.19
C GLY A 6 18.57 -6.84 -22.72
N PHE A 7 17.76 -7.81 -22.29
CA PHE A 7 17.50 -8.04 -20.86
C PHE A 7 18.75 -8.50 -20.11
N HIS A 8 19.49 -9.45 -20.67
CA HIS A 8 20.73 -9.94 -20.05
C HIS A 8 21.71 -8.81 -19.83
N GLN A 9 21.93 -7.95 -20.84
CA GLN A 9 22.81 -6.79 -20.72
C GLN A 9 22.36 -5.86 -19.57
N ALA A 10 21.08 -5.54 -19.51
CA ALA A 10 20.53 -4.63 -18.50
C ALA A 10 20.66 -5.19 -17.07
N PHE A 11 20.42 -6.48 -16.87
CA PHE A 11 20.52 -7.13 -15.57
C PHE A 11 21.98 -7.43 -15.17
N HIS A 12 22.83 -7.77 -16.12
CA HIS A 12 24.25 -7.95 -15.87
C HIS A 12 24.91 -6.66 -15.34
N GLU A 13 24.55 -5.51 -15.88
CA GLU A 13 25.00 -4.19 -15.39
C GLU A 13 24.46 -3.82 -13.99
N LEU A 14 23.61 -4.68 -13.41
CA LEU A 14 23.07 -4.58 -12.05
C LEU A 14 23.52 -5.77 -11.17
N ASP A 15 24.66 -6.41 -11.55
CA ASP A 15 25.27 -7.54 -10.83
C ASP A 15 24.38 -8.80 -10.71
N CYS A 16 23.45 -9.00 -11.68
CA CYS A 16 22.62 -10.19 -11.75
C CYS A 16 23.26 -11.26 -12.64
N GLU A 17 23.13 -12.54 -12.26
CA GLU A 17 23.56 -13.71 -13.04
C GLU A 17 22.41 -14.25 -13.91
N CYS A 18 22.66 -14.48 -15.20
CA CYS A 18 21.72 -15.17 -16.08
C CYS A 18 21.94 -16.68 -16.00
N VAL A 19 21.01 -17.40 -15.39
CA VAL A 19 21.11 -18.85 -15.17
C VAL A 19 20.48 -19.70 -16.28
N PHE A 20 19.62 -19.10 -17.10
CA PHE A 20 18.97 -19.77 -18.23
C PHE A 20 18.53 -18.76 -19.28
N ALA A 21 18.65 -19.11 -20.56
CA ALA A 21 18.11 -18.33 -21.66
C ALA A 21 17.58 -19.22 -22.79
N SER A 22 16.62 -18.73 -23.58
CA SER A 22 16.09 -19.43 -24.75
C SER A 22 15.81 -18.46 -25.89
N GLU A 23 16.32 -18.79 -27.10
CA GLU A 23 16.10 -18.01 -28.34
C GLU A 23 16.08 -18.95 -29.55
N ILE A 24 15.05 -18.82 -30.38
CA ILE A 24 14.83 -19.70 -31.54
C ILE A 24 15.55 -19.21 -32.82
N ASP A 25 15.74 -17.87 -32.96
CA ASP A 25 16.42 -17.31 -34.16
C ASP A 25 17.92 -17.61 -34.08
N GLU A 26 18.41 -18.43 -34.98
CA GLU A 26 19.82 -18.90 -35.03
C GLU A 26 20.79 -17.72 -35.14
N ALA A 27 20.46 -16.69 -35.92
CA ALA A 27 21.33 -15.53 -36.08
C ALA A 27 21.39 -14.68 -34.79
N ALA A 28 20.27 -14.57 -34.05
CA ALA A 28 20.23 -13.93 -32.74
C ALA A 28 21.01 -14.75 -31.69
N ARG A 29 20.92 -16.07 -31.72
CA ARG A 29 21.70 -16.99 -30.85
C ARG A 29 23.20 -16.79 -31.02
N LEU A 30 23.69 -16.77 -32.25
CA LEU A 30 25.11 -16.55 -32.54
C LEU A 30 25.59 -15.18 -32.03
N THR A 31 24.76 -14.15 -32.18
CA THR A 31 25.06 -12.81 -31.64
C THR A 31 25.06 -12.82 -30.11
N TYR A 32 24.09 -13.46 -29.49
CA TYR A 32 23.98 -13.60 -28.05
C TYR A 32 25.23 -14.32 -27.48
N GLU A 33 25.56 -15.48 -27.99
CA GLU A 33 26.70 -16.29 -27.53
C GLU A 33 28.03 -15.52 -27.66
N ARG A 34 28.23 -14.82 -28.79
CA ARG A 34 29.44 -14.02 -29.03
C ARG A 34 29.65 -12.93 -27.96
N ASN A 35 28.57 -12.33 -27.46
CA ASN A 35 28.66 -11.25 -26.49
C ASN A 35 28.67 -11.74 -25.03
N PHE A 36 27.98 -12.84 -24.73
CA PHE A 36 27.77 -13.28 -23.36
C PHE A 36 28.56 -14.52 -22.93
N SER A 37 29.23 -15.23 -23.84
CA SER A 37 29.99 -16.43 -23.47
C SER A 37 31.12 -16.17 -22.46
N LYS A 38 31.71 -14.98 -22.48
CA LYS A 38 32.74 -14.57 -21.49
C LYS A 38 32.15 -14.05 -20.19
N ILE A 39 30.97 -13.45 -20.25
CA ILE A 39 30.26 -12.83 -19.12
C ILE A 39 29.55 -13.89 -18.28
N SER A 40 28.89 -14.84 -18.96
CA SER A 40 28.11 -15.92 -18.34
C SER A 40 28.52 -17.29 -18.90
N PRO A 41 29.77 -17.76 -18.68
CA PRO A 41 30.29 -18.98 -19.30
C PRO A 41 29.45 -20.22 -18.95
N LYS A 42 28.98 -20.33 -17.70
CA LYS A 42 28.17 -21.43 -17.23
C LYS A 42 26.88 -21.64 -18.05
N LEU A 43 26.32 -20.56 -18.61
CA LEU A 43 25.11 -20.63 -19.44
C LEU A 43 25.32 -21.49 -20.68
N PHE A 44 26.55 -21.45 -21.26
CA PHE A 44 26.91 -22.16 -22.48
C PHE A 44 27.56 -23.49 -22.19
N GLU A 45 28.46 -23.58 -21.21
CA GLU A 45 29.15 -24.80 -20.81
C GLU A 45 28.18 -25.88 -20.30
N ASN A 46 27.11 -25.45 -19.58
CA ASN A 46 26.11 -26.36 -19.03
C ASN A 46 24.88 -26.57 -19.94
N ASN A 47 24.93 -26.12 -21.20
CA ASN A 47 23.82 -26.18 -22.17
C ASN A 47 22.51 -25.51 -21.68
N LEU A 48 22.62 -24.47 -20.89
CA LEU A 48 21.48 -23.69 -20.36
C LEU A 48 21.00 -22.58 -21.31
N PHE A 49 21.63 -22.48 -22.50
CA PHE A 49 21.15 -21.64 -23.60
C PHE A 49 20.31 -22.47 -24.58
N ASN A 50 19.04 -22.65 -24.27
CA ASN A 50 18.11 -23.47 -25.02
C ASN A 50 17.71 -22.83 -26.37
N LYS A 51 17.43 -23.67 -27.37
CA LYS A 51 17.03 -23.24 -28.72
C LYS A 51 15.54 -22.90 -28.79
N ASP A 52 14.69 -23.79 -28.30
CA ASP A 52 13.23 -23.64 -28.41
C ASP A 52 12.59 -23.89 -27.05
N ILE A 53 11.98 -22.84 -26.49
CA ILE A 53 11.35 -22.90 -25.18
C ILE A 53 10.24 -23.96 -25.08
N ARG A 54 9.65 -24.33 -26.20
CA ARG A 54 8.62 -25.40 -26.29
C ARG A 54 9.19 -26.83 -26.13
N SER A 55 10.50 -26.98 -26.28
CA SER A 55 11.17 -28.28 -26.24
C SER A 55 11.76 -28.62 -24.87
N ILE A 56 11.68 -27.73 -23.90
CA ILE A 56 12.23 -27.93 -22.56
C ILE A 56 11.10 -28.06 -21.53
N SER A 57 11.25 -29.01 -20.61
CA SER A 57 10.38 -29.07 -19.44
C SER A 57 10.74 -27.96 -18.44
N PRO A 58 9.79 -27.26 -17.82
CA PRO A 58 10.08 -26.30 -16.75
C PRO A 58 10.95 -26.89 -15.62
N SER A 59 10.86 -28.18 -15.35
CA SER A 59 11.68 -28.87 -14.34
C SER A 59 13.18 -28.92 -14.69
N GLU A 60 13.54 -28.84 -15.98
CA GLU A 60 14.92 -28.81 -16.44
C GLU A 60 15.58 -27.43 -16.35
N ILE A 61 14.79 -26.39 -16.14
CA ILE A 61 15.29 -25.02 -15.92
C ILE A 61 15.80 -24.91 -14.49
N PRO A 62 17.02 -24.37 -14.25
CA PRO A 62 17.48 -24.06 -12.90
C PRO A 62 16.52 -23.15 -12.14
N ASP A 63 16.58 -23.14 -10.82
CA ASP A 63 15.82 -22.17 -10.03
C ASP A 63 16.38 -20.75 -10.21
N PHE A 64 15.51 -19.77 -10.20
CA PHE A 64 15.86 -18.36 -10.44
C PHE A 64 14.89 -17.42 -9.71
N ASP A 65 15.35 -16.20 -9.46
CA ASP A 65 14.55 -15.19 -8.74
C ASP A 65 13.63 -14.39 -9.66
N ILE A 66 14.08 -14.08 -10.88
CA ILE A 66 13.38 -13.18 -11.80
C ILE A 66 13.25 -13.82 -13.18
N LEU A 67 12.02 -13.90 -13.71
CA LEU A 67 11.77 -14.28 -15.09
C LEU A 67 11.70 -13.02 -15.97
N CYS A 68 12.52 -12.97 -17.03
CA CYS A 68 12.49 -11.90 -18.02
C CYS A 68 12.08 -12.43 -19.40
N GLY A 69 11.23 -11.72 -20.13
CA GLY A 69 10.84 -12.14 -21.47
C GLY A 69 10.15 -11.08 -22.32
N GLY A 70 10.58 -10.97 -23.58
CA GLY A 70 9.91 -10.21 -24.63
C GLY A 70 9.16 -11.15 -25.57
N PHE A 71 7.96 -11.58 -25.22
CA PHE A 71 7.19 -12.54 -25.99
C PHE A 71 6.45 -11.89 -27.18
N PRO A 72 6.19 -12.65 -28.28
CA PRO A 72 5.47 -12.09 -29.42
C PRO A 72 4.00 -11.84 -29.10
N CYS A 73 3.43 -10.76 -29.67
CA CYS A 73 2.01 -10.47 -29.57
C CYS A 73 1.22 -11.43 -30.47
N GLN A 74 0.61 -12.44 -29.86
CA GLN A 74 -0.24 -13.43 -30.55
C GLN A 74 -1.67 -13.32 -30.00
N PRO A 75 -2.71 -13.39 -30.86
CA PRO A 75 -4.10 -13.39 -30.41
C PRO A 75 -4.43 -14.71 -29.70
N PHE A 76 -5.28 -14.65 -28.68
CA PHE A 76 -5.89 -15.82 -28.08
C PHE A 76 -7.12 -16.26 -28.91
N SER A 77 -7.35 -17.57 -29.05
CA SER A 77 -8.51 -18.06 -29.78
C SER A 77 -9.81 -17.86 -28.99
N GLN A 78 -10.89 -17.52 -29.72
CA GLN A 78 -12.21 -17.35 -29.07
C GLN A 78 -12.78 -18.67 -28.51
N ALA A 79 -12.32 -19.82 -29.02
CA ALA A 79 -12.82 -21.14 -28.58
C ALA A 79 -12.26 -21.54 -27.21
N GLY A 80 -10.97 -21.28 -26.94
CA GLY A 80 -10.33 -21.58 -25.66
C GLY A 80 -10.89 -20.79 -24.49
N LEU A 81 -11.28 -19.52 -24.72
CA LEU A 81 -11.78 -18.62 -23.69
C LEU A 81 -13.19 -18.93 -23.17
N ARG A 82 -13.99 -19.73 -23.90
CA ARG A 82 -15.36 -20.10 -23.51
C ARG A 82 -15.44 -21.30 -22.56
N GLN A 83 -14.36 -22.05 -22.39
CA GLN A 83 -14.34 -23.33 -21.66
C GLN A 83 -13.65 -23.27 -20.30
N GLY A 84 -13.10 -22.10 -19.91
CA GLY A 84 -12.30 -21.93 -18.70
C GLY A 84 -10.80 -21.95 -18.98
N PHE A 85 -10.01 -21.48 -18.01
CA PHE A 85 -8.57 -21.21 -18.21
C PHE A 85 -7.74 -22.49 -18.41
N SER A 86 -8.09 -23.62 -17.76
CA SER A 86 -7.41 -24.91 -17.97
C SER A 86 -7.57 -25.43 -19.40
N ASP A 87 -8.77 -25.28 -19.97
CA ASP A 87 -9.06 -25.72 -21.33
C ASP A 87 -8.49 -24.75 -22.38
N ALA A 88 -8.37 -23.46 -22.05
CA ALA A 88 -7.67 -22.48 -22.87
C ALA A 88 -6.18 -22.82 -23.03
N ARG A 89 -5.51 -23.29 -21.99
CA ARG A 89 -4.12 -23.78 -22.03
C ARG A 89 -3.94 -24.90 -23.06
N ASP A 90 -4.81 -25.89 -23.04
CA ASP A 90 -4.70 -27.06 -23.94
C ASP A 90 -5.02 -26.70 -25.40
N SER A 91 -5.97 -25.82 -25.65
CA SER A 91 -6.32 -25.35 -27.00
C SER A 91 -5.32 -24.35 -27.58
N GLU A 92 -4.57 -23.64 -26.73
CA GLU A 92 -3.64 -22.56 -27.11
C GLU A 92 -2.15 -22.93 -26.93
N ARG A 93 -1.81 -24.23 -26.81
CA ARG A 93 -0.41 -24.73 -26.67
C ARG A 93 0.59 -24.19 -27.67
N GLY A 94 0.14 -23.60 -28.77
CA GLY A 94 0.97 -22.88 -29.73
C GLY A 94 1.28 -21.42 -29.37
N ASN A 95 0.57 -20.86 -28.40
CA ASN A 95 0.79 -19.48 -27.96
C ASN A 95 1.93 -19.42 -26.95
N LEU A 96 3.00 -18.73 -27.33
CA LEU A 96 4.25 -18.67 -26.58
C LEU A 96 4.13 -18.00 -25.21
N PHE A 97 3.07 -17.26 -24.95
CA PHE A 97 2.77 -16.73 -23.62
C PHE A 97 2.51 -17.86 -22.60
N PHE A 98 1.85 -18.95 -23.00
CA PHE A 98 1.60 -20.07 -22.09
C PHE A 98 2.87 -20.81 -21.67
N ASN A 99 3.93 -20.81 -22.49
CA ASN A 99 5.23 -21.32 -22.04
C ASN A 99 5.81 -20.48 -20.88
N ILE A 100 5.56 -19.15 -20.87
CA ILE A 100 5.92 -18.28 -19.74
C ILE A 100 5.08 -18.66 -18.51
N VAL A 101 3.77 -18.84 -18.69
CA VAL A 101 2.84 -19.26 -17.62
C VAL A 101 3.29 -20.58 -16.99
N ASP A 102 3.57 -21.60 -17.81
CA ASP A 102 4.03 -22.93 -17.34
C ASP A 102 5.33 -22.84 -16.53
N ILE A 103 6.27 -21.99 -16.96
CA ILE A 103 7.53 -21.79 -16.24
C ILE A 103 7.29 -21.06 -14.92
N ILE A 104 6.46 -20.00 -14.91
CA ILE A 104 6.12 -19.26 -13.68
C ILE A 104 5.42 -20.20 -12.69
N GLU A 105 4.46 -20.99 -13.15
CA GLU A 105 3.73 -21.94 -12.30
C GLU A 105 4.64 -22.99 -11.68
N ALA A 106 5.55 -23.57 -12.48
CA ALA A 106 6.44 -24.63 -12.02
C ALA A 106 7.59 -24.12 -11.14
N LYS A 107 8.16 -22.95 -11.45
CA LYS A 107 9.34 -22.39 -10.79
C LYS A 107 9.06 -21.37 -9.71
N GLN A 108 7.88 -20.79 -9.74
CA GLN A 108 7.47 -19.83 -8.71
C GLN A 108 8.53 -18.74 -8.45
N PRO A 109 9.06 -18.04 -9.49
CA PRO A 109 10.08 -17.00 -9.28
C PRO A 109 9.55 -15.88 -8.36
N LYS A 110 10.44 -15.16 -7.69
CA LYS A 110 10.05 -14.03 -6.83
C LYS A 110 9.38 -12.90 -7.61
N ALA A 111 9.81 -12.72 -8.88
CA ALA A 111 9.23 -11.70 -9.75
C ALA A 111 9.29 -12.11 -11.23
N PHE A 112 8.49 -11.43 -12.04
CA PHE A 112 8.65 -11.44 -13.49
C PHE A 112 8.76 -10.01 -14.05
N PHE A 113 9.47 -9.88 -15.19
CA PHE A 113 9.54 -8.67 -15.99
C PHE A 113 9.30 -9.00 -17.46
N LEU A 114 8.11 -8.73 -17.95
CA LEU A 114 7.69 -9.02 -19.32
C LEU A 114 7.62 -7.75 -20.16
N GLU A 115 8.01 -7.85 -21.43
CA GLU A 115 7.95 -6.77 -22.39
C GLU A 115 7.11 -7.17 -23.61
N ASN A 116 6.39 -6.18 -24.17
CA ASN A 116 5.71 -6.33 -25.45
C ASN A 116 5.59 -4.99 -26.18
N VAL A 117 5.17 -5.02 -27.42
CA VAL A 117 4.83 -3.80 -28.14
C VAL A 117 3.65 -3.07 -27.48
N ARG A 118 3.65 -1.71 -27.51
CA ARG A 118 2.54 -0.92 -26.94
C ARG A 118 1.16 -1.38 -27.43
N GLY A 119 1.08 -1.87 -28.66
CA GLY A 119 -0.18 -2.32 -29.28
C GLY A 119 -0.88 -3.46 -28.54
N ILE A 120 -0.19 -4.23 -27.69
CA ILE A 120 -0.78 -5.33 -26.92
C ILE A 120 -1.94 -4.86 -26.02
N VAL A 121 -1.88 -3.62 -25.55
CA VAL A 121 -2.90 -3.04 -24.66
C VAL A 121 -4.26 -2.94 -25.34
N ASN A 122 -4.26 -2.60 -26.63
CA ASN A 122 -5.48 -2.45 -27.43
C ASN A 122 -5.69 -3.62 -28.42
N HIS A 123 -4.86 -4.65 -28.35
CA HIS A 123 -4.96 -5.82 -29.21
C HIS A 123 -6.26 -6.57 -28.92
N ASP A 124 -7.01 -6.87 -29.98
CA ASP A 124 -8.31 -7.53 -29.90
C ASP A 124 -9.27 -6.81 -28.91
N ASP A 125 -9.43 -5.49 -29.11
CA ASP A 125 -10.24 -4.59 -28.26
C ASP A 125 -9.87 -4.66 -26.77
N GLY A 126 -8.58 -4.86 -26.47
CA GLY A 126 -8.03 -4.95 -25.11
C GLY A 126 -8.18 -6.33 -24.45
N ARG A 127 -8.84 -7.29 -25.09
CA ARG A 127 -9.05 -8.64 -24.55
C ARG A 127 -7.77 -9.39 -24.28
N THR A 128 -6.82 -9.33 -25.23
CA THR A 128 -5.51 -9.99 -25.07
C THR A 128 -4.80 -9.54 -23.79
N PHE A 129 -4.75 -8.23 -23.53
CA PHE A 129 -4.09 -7.68 -22.35
C PHE A 129 -4.81 -8.05 -21.06
N LYS A 130 -6.15 -8.03 -21.09
CA LYS A 130 -6.98 -8.43 -19.95
C LYS A 130 -6.73 -9.89 -19.56
N ILE A 131 -6.67 -10.81 -20.53
CA ILE A 131 -6.41 -12.24 -20.30
C ILE A 131 -5.00 -12.44 -19.70
N ILE A 132 -3.97 -11.78 -20.25
CA ILE A 132 -2.61 -11.85 -19.71
C ILE A 132 -2.60 -11.43 -18.23
N ARG A 133 -3.30 -10.35 -17.92
CA ARG A 133 -3.40 -9.84 -16.56
C ARG A 133 -4.14 -10.81 -15.65
N GLU A 134 -5.32 -11.30 -16.04
CA GLU A 134 -6.13 -12.25 -15.27
C GLU A 134 -5.34 -13.55 -14.96
N ILE A 135 -4.61 -14.10 -15.94
CA ILE A 135 -3.79 -15.28 -15.72
C ILE A 135 -2.67 -15.01 -14.70
N LEU A 136 -1.95 -13.89 -14.84
CA LEU A 136 -0.83 -13.58 -13.95
C LEU A 136 -1.30 -13.20 -12.53
N GLU A 137 -2.40 -12.45 -12.40
CA GLU A 137 -2.94 -12.04 -11.10
C GLU A 137 -3.81 -13.11 -10.45
N GLU A 138 -4.83 -13.62 -11.14
CA GLU A 138 -5.88 -14.44 -10.52
C GLU A 138 -5.52 -15.92 -10.48
N GLU A 139 -4.84 -16.46 -11.52
CA GLU A 139 -4.47 -17.88 -11.54
C GLU A 139 -3.13 -18.14 -10.87
N LEU A 140 -2.10 -17.32 -11.18
CA LEU A 140 -0.75 -17.51 -10.68
C LEU A 140 -0.47 -16.77 -9.36
N GLY A 141 -1.37 -15.87 -8.93
CA GLY A 141 -1.28 -15.18 -7.65
C GLY A 141 -0.16 -14.15 -7.57
N TYR A 142 0.25 -13.56 -8.70
CA TYR A 142 1.25 -12.50 -8.72
C TYR A 142 0.59 -11.13 -8.70
N SER A 143 1.21 -10.16 -8.05
CA SER A 143 0.84 -8.76 -8.30
C SER A 143 1.14 -8.36 -9.74
N PHE A 144 0.46 -7.34 -10.28
CA PHE A 144 0.63 -6.93 -11.67
C PHE A 144 0.71 -5.41 -11.82
N TYR A 145 1.87 -4.93 -12.21
CA TYR A 145 2.15 -3.52 -12.47
C TYR A 145 2.43 -3.32 -13.95
N PHE A 146 1.84 -2.29 -14.53
CA PHE A 146 1.92 -2.03 -15.96
C PHE A 146 2.20 -0.57 -16.25
N GLN A 147 3.10 -0.33 -17.21
CA GLN A 147 3.36 0.99 -17.75
C GLN A 147 3.79 0.94 -19.22
N VAL A 148 3.34 1.91 -20.03
CA VAL A 148 3.91 2.14 -21.35
C VAL A 148 5.15 3.02 -21.19
N VAL A 149 6.31 2.43 -21.37
CA VAL A 149 7.64 3.03 -21.23
C VAL A 149 8.20 3.40 -22.59
N LYS A 150 8.77 4.60 -22.74
CA LYS A 150 9.51 5.02 -23.93
C LYS A 150 11.01 4.98 -23.63
N ALA A 151 11.83 4.71 -24.64
CA ALA A 151 13.28 4.78 -24.47
C ALA A 151 13.74 6.21 -24.10
N THR A 152 13.03 7.24 -24.58
CA THR A 152 13.24 8.64 -24.20
C THR A 152 12.98 8.92 -22.73
N ASP A 153 12.15 8.15 -22.07
CA ASP A 153 11.87 8.34 -20.64
C ASP A 153 13.10 7.99 -19.76
N TYR A 154 14.08 7.29 -20.35
CA TYR A 154 15.28 6.83 -19.65
C TYR A 154 16.59 7.17 -20.38
N GLY A 155 16.62 8.34 -21.03
CA GLY A 155 17.84 8.97 -21.50
C GLY A 155 18.27 8.61 -22.92
N LEU A 156 17.57 7.74 -23.65
CA LEU A 156 17.91 7.34 -25.00
C LEU A 156 17.13 8.16 -26.05
N PRO A 157 17.76 8.70 -27.09
CA PRO A 157 17.08 9.51 -28.10
C PRO A 157 16.34 8.65 -29.13
N GLN A 158 15.44 7.78 -28.67
CA GLN A 158 14.64 6.93 -29.53
C GLN A 158 13.17 6.91 -29.09
N HIS A 159 12.27 7.23 -30.01
CA HIS A 159 10.84 7.08 -29.78
C HIS A 159 10.44 5.60 -29.93
N ARG A 160 10.57 4.83 -28.84
CA ARG A 160 10.29 3.39 -28.78
C ARG A 160 9.37 3.07 -27.61
N PRO A 161 8.04 3.25 -27.75
CA PRO A 161 7.10 2.89 -26.69
C PRO A 161 6.94 1.36 -26.60
N ARG A 162 7.02 0.82 -25.37
CA ARG A 162 6.85 -0.59 -25.04
C ARG A 162 5.96 -0.76 -23.82
N ALA A 163 5.18 -1.82 -23.81
CA ALA A 163 4.41 -2.25 -22.65
C ALA A 163 5.33 -3.04 -21.72
N PHE A 164 5.60 -2.51 -20.53
CA PHE A 164 6.34 -3.21 -19.47
C PHE A 164 5.35 -3.71 -18.42
N MET A 165 5.45 -5.00 -18.09
CA MET A 165 4.63 -5.70 -17.12
C MET A 165 5.57 -6.31 -16.09
N ILE A 166 5.41 -5.94 -14.83
CA ILE A 166 6.23 -6.40 -13.72
C ILE A 166 5.27 -6.95 -12.65
N GLY A 167 5.61 -8.10 -12.08
CA GLY A 167 4.82 -8.70 -11.02
C GLY A 167 5.68 -9.43 -10.00
N PHE A 168 5.13 -9.60 -8.80
CA PHE A 168 5.79 -10.23 -7.66
C PHE A 168 4.90 -11.34 -7.10
N ARG A 169 5.52 -12.45 -6.64
CA ARG A 169 4.80 -13.67 -6.21
C ARG A 169 3.98 -13.48 -4.94
N ASP A 170 4.52 -12.79 -3.96
CA ASP A 170 3.89 -12.67 -2.65
C ASP A 170 3.19 -11.33 -2.51
N GLU A 171 1.86 -11.32 -2.42
CA GLU A 171 1.03 -10.11 -2.26
C GLU A 171 1.11 -9.45 -0.88
N ASN A 172 1.79 -10.06 0.08
CA ASN A 172 2.01 -9.44 1.40
C ASN A 172 3.01 -8.28 1.34
N PHE A 173 3.18 -7.67 0.18
CA PHE A 173 4.14 -6.61 -0.04
C PHE A 173 3.67 -5.27 0.47
N LEU A 174 4.56 -4.71 1.16
CA LEU A 174 4.55 -3.58 2.04
C LEU A 174 4.52 -2.25 1.32
N LYS A 175 4.88 -2.26 0.05
CA LYS A 175 4.95 -1.06 -0.76
C LYS A 175 4.54 -1.42 -2.18
N SER A 176 3.58 -0.72 -2.75
CA SER A 176 3.27 -0.91 -4.16
C SER A 176 4.51 -0.61 -5.00
N PHE A 177 4.80 -1.47 -5.97
CA PHE A 177 5.89 -1.21 -6.89
C PHE A 177 5.60 0.05 -7.71
N ASN A 178 6.59 0.94 -7.81
CA ASN A 178 6.52 2.11 -8.67
C ASN A 178 7.59 2.01 -9.77
N PHE A 179 7.17 2.28 -11.01
CA PHE A 179 8.12 2.45 -12.08
C PHE A 179 9.05 3.65 -11.78
N PRO A 180 10.33 3.57 -12.17
CA PRO A 180 11.29 4.62 -11.84
C PRO A 180 10.89 5.97 -12.49
N PRO A 181 11.24 7.10 -11.85
CA PRO A 181 10.99 8.41 -12.43
C PRO A 181 11.74 8.57 -13.75
N LYS A 182 11.15 9.36 -14.65
CA LYS A 182 11.77 9.68 -15.93
C LYS A 182 13.02 10.52 -15.73
N VAL A 183 14.00 10.31 -16.61
CA VAL A 183 15.25 11.10 -16.64
C VAL A 183 15.39 11.83 -17.97
N PRO A 184 16.09 12.96 -18.01
CA PRO A 184 16.39 13.68 -19.25
C PRO A 184 17.17 12.82 -20.25
N LEU A 185 17.16 13.20 -21.53
CA LEU A 185 18.02 12.60 -22.53
C LEU A 185 19.50 12.76 -22.12
N LYS A 186 20.26 11.67 -22.27
CA LYS A 186 21.72 11.69 -22.04
C LYS A 186 22.48 12.32 -23.21
N PHE A 187 21.91 12.19 -24.41
CA PHE A 187 22.44 12.68 -25.67
C PHE A 187 21.28 12.72 -26.68
N ASN A 188 21.46 13.38 -27.85
CA ASN A 188 20.47 13.51 -28.90
C ASN A 188 20.94 12.87 -30.22
N MET A 189 20.14 12.97 -31.28
CA MET A 189 20.49 12.37 -32.59
C MET A 189 21.68 13.07 -33.25
N SER A 190 21.96 14.34 -32.97
CA SER A 190 23.17 15.01 -33.45
C SER A 190 24.41 14.41 -32.82
N ASP A 191 24.35 14.08 -31.52
CA ASP A 191 25.44 13.37 -30.82
C ASP A 191 25.64 11.93 -31.32
N VAL A 192 24.54 11.31 -31.79
CA VAL A 192 24.59 9.96 -32.38
C VAL A 192 25.35 9.97 -33.71
N PHE A 193 25.05 10.91 -34.57
CA PHE A 193 25.66 11.01 -35.90
C PHE A 193 26.99 11.77 -35.94
N GLY A 194 27.27 12.59 -34.92
CA GLY A 194 28.43 13.49 -34.89
C GLY A 194 28.30 14.67 -35.82
N GLY A 195 27.09 15.10 -36.18
CA GLY A 195 26.73 16.21 -37.04
C GLY A 195 25.36 16.76 -36.72
N GLU A 196 24.97 17.93 -37.28
CA GLU A 196 23.68 18.56 -37.01
C GLU A 196 22.54 17.73 -37.61
N CYS A 197 21.76 17.04 -36.77
CA CYS A 197 20.61 16.24 -37.16
C CYS A 197 19.32 17.05 -37.03
N SER A 198 18.48 17.04 -38.08
CA SER A 198 17.19 17.73 -38.08
C SER A 198 16.18 17.23 -37.07
N ARG A 199 16.49 16.14 -36.36
CA ARG A 199 15.66 15.53 -35.32
C ARG A 199 16.47 15.34 -34.04
N GLU A 200 15.90 15.79 -32.94
CA GLU A 200 16.49 15.53 -31.61
C GLU A 200 16.30 14.06 -31.18
N ILE A 201 15.12 13.49 -31.49
CA ILE A 201 14.72 12.13 -31.14
C ILE A 201 14.57 11.29 -32.40
N GLY A 202 15.24 10.14 -32.43
CA GLY A 202 15.20 9.18 -33.52
C GLY A 202 13.90 8.35 -33.58
N PHE A 203 13.70 7.74 -34.70
CA PHE A 203 12.58 6.82 -34.90
C PHE A 203 12.78 5.51 -34.15
N THR A 204 11.68 4.78 -33.92
CA THR A 204 11.75 3.39 -33.47
C THR A 204 12.46 2.53 -34.51
N LEU A 205 13.54 1.85 -34.15
CA LEU A 205 14.15 0.82 -35.02
C LEU A 205 13.14 -0.30 -35.27
N ARG A 206 12.98 -0.69 -36.52
CA ARG A 206 12.01 -1.70 -36.99
C ARG A 206 12.67 -2.70 -37.92
N VAL A 207 12.02 -3.85 -38.13
CA VAL A 207 12.48 -4.88 -39.08
C VAL A 207 12.10 -4.52 -40.52
N GLY A 208 10.89 -3.99 -40.71
CA GLY A 208 10.39 -3.63 -42.03
C GLY A 208 10.46 -2.13 -42.32
N GLY A 209 10.42 -1.75 -43.62
CA GLY A 209 10.40 -0.35 -44.06
C GLY A 209 11.77 0.32 -44.19
N ALA A 210 12.87 -0.43 -44.02
CA ALA A 210 14.21 0.05 -44.31
C ALA A 210 14.36 0.47 -45.77
N GLY A 211 15.05 1.59 -45.99
CA GLY A 211 15.27 2.12 -47.36
C GLY A 211 14.14 2.95 -47.93
N SER A 212 13.11 3.27 -47.14
CA SER A 212 12.07 4.22 -47.55
C SER A 212 12.66 5.63 -47.75
N ASN A 213 12.05 6.43 -48.62
CA ASN A 213 12.39 7.84 -48.77
C ASN A 213 12.23 8.57 -47.44
N ILE A 214 13.06 9.58 -47.15
CA ILE A 214 13.03 10.35 -45.92
C ILE A 214 11.65 10.94 -45.59
N ASN A 215 10.87 11.28 -46.60
CA ASN A 215 9.53 11.83 -46.48
C ASN A 215 8.42 10.75 -46.43
N ASP A 216 8.77 9.46 -46.54
CA ASP A 216 7.78 8.37 -46.44
C ASP A 216 7.40 8.16 -44.97
N ARG A 217 6.09 8.03 -44.70
CA ARG A 217 5.59 7.73 -43.35
C ARG A 217 6.14 6.43 -42.75
N ARG A 218 6.67 5.54 -43.56
CA ARG A 218 7.31 4.28 -43.13
C ARG A 218 8.79 4.46 -42.83
N ASN A 219 9.37 5.64 -43.13
CA ASN A 219 10.78 5.91 -42.87
C ASN A 219 11.09 5.76 -41.36
N TRP A 220 12.19 5.09 -41.08
CA TRP A 220 12.75 5.00 -39.73
C TRP A 220 14.29 4.98 -39.77
N ASP A 221 14.92 4.79 -40.93
CA ASP A 221 16.36 4.62 -41.04
C ASP A 221 17.09 5.77 -41.76
N SER A 222 16.36 6.74 -42.34
CA SER A 222 16.93 7.89 -43.01
C SER A 222 16.73 9.17 -42.19
N TYR A 223 17.77 9.96 -42.07
CA TYR A 223 17.85 11.21 -41.31
C TYR A 223 18.51 12.29 -42.15
N LEU A 224 18.17 13.55 -41.91
CA LEU A 224 18.87 14.69 -42.50
C LEU A 224 19.95 15.14 -41.49
N VAL A 225 21.22 14.98 -41.88
CA VAL A 225 22.38 15.31 -41.08
C VAL A 225 23.29 16.23 -41.89
N ASP A 226 23.62 17.39 -41.38
CA ASP A 226 24.41 18.44 -42.07
C ASP A 226 23.89 18.77 -43.47
N GLY A 227 22.55 18.70 -43.64
CA GLY A 227 21.86 18.93 -44.92
C GLY A 227 21.82 17.74 -45.89
N GLU A 228 22.49 16.64 -45.56
CA GLU A 228 22.54 15.42 -46.38
C GLU A 228 21.67 14.31 -45.81
N VAL A 229 21.11 13.45 -46.69
CA VAL A 229 20.30 12.29 -46.27
C VAL A 229 21.22 11.13 -45.93
N VAL A 230 21.32 10.82 -44.61
CA VAL A 230 22.15 9.77 -44.07
C VAL A 230 21.25 8.63 -43.53
N ARG A 231 21.69 7.37 -43.69
CA ARG A 231 21.01 6.21 -43.12
C ARG A 231 21.76 5.74 -41.89
N ILE A 232 20.99 5.56 -40.80
CA ILE A 232 21.52 5.02 -39.53
C ILE A 232 22.23 3.68 -39.75
N GLN A 233 23.41 3.54 -39.23
CA GLN A 233 24.23 2.34 -39.29
C GLN A 233 24.11 1.52 -37.99
N PRO A 234 24.64 0.28 -37.93
CA PRO A 234 24.57 -0.54 -36.74
C PRO A 234 25.14 0.10 -35.48
N ASN A 235 26.23 0.89 -35.59
CA ASN A 235 26.84 1.57 -34.43
C ASN A 235 25.95 2.65 -33.84
N GLU A 236 25.31 3.47 -34.69
CA GLU A 236 24.30 4.43 -34.24
C GLU A 236 23.08 3.71 -33.67
N GLY A 237 22.71 2.57 -34.27
CA GLY A 237 21.64 1.71 -33.78
C GLY A 237 21.93 1.15 -32.37
N LEU A 238 23.16 0.72 -32.08
CA LEU A 238 23.60 0.30 -30.76
C LEU A 238 23.44 1.44 -29.74
N LYS A 239 23.95 2.64 -30.09
CA LYS A 239 23.87 3.82 -29.24
C LYS A 239 22.43 4.14 -28.82
N ILE A 240 21.49 4.24 -29.79
CA ILE A 240 20.11 4.61 -29.49
C ILE A 240 19.30 3.49 -28.84
N GLN A 241 19.81 2.24 -28.81
CA GLN A 241 19.23 1.10 -28.05
C GLN A 241 19.88 0.94 -26.68
N GLY A 242 20.98 1.67 -26.40
CA GLY A 242 21.70 1.61 -25.11
C GLY A 242 22.59 0.38 -24.93
N PHE A 243 22.99 -0.30 -26.03
CA PHE A 243 24.00 -1.33 -25.96
C PHE A 243 25.42 -0.76 -25.83
N PRO A 244 26.35 -1.48 -25.20
CA PRO A 244 27.75 -1.11 -25.18
C PRO A 244 28.34 -0.92 -26.58
N SER A 245 29.32 -0.02 -26.72
CA SER A 245 29.93 0.29 -28.04
C SER A 245 30.73 -0.88 -28.64
N ASP A 246 31.18 -1.81 -27.82
CA ASP A 246 31.91 -3.02 -28.18
C ASP A 246 30.97 -4.23 -28.41
N PHE A 247 29.66 -4.06 -28.31
CA PHE A 247 28.69 -5.11 -28.54
C PHE A 247 28.77 -5.60 -29.99
N SER A 248 29.10 -6.87 -30.18
CA SER A 248 29.34 -7.48 -31.48
C SER A 248 28.06 -7.81 -32.21
N LEU A 249 27.81 -7.16 -33.35
CA LEU A 249 26.69 -7.42 -34.26
C LEU A 249 27.13 -8.21 -35.50
N PRO A 250 26.17 -8.78 -36.29
CA PRO A 250 26.46 -9.34 -37.61
C PRO A 250 27.08 -8.29 -38.54
N ASN A 251 27.98 -8.71 -39.44
CA ASN A 251 28.61 -7.84 -40.44
C ASN A 251 27.62 -7.21 -41.43
N SER A 252 26.52 -7.91 -41.73
CA SER A 252 25.48 -7.39 -42.59
C SER A 252 24.64 -6.32 -41.89
N ARG A 253 24.61 -5.10 -42.43
CA ARG A 253 23.75 -4.02 -41.91
C ARG A 253 22.30 -4.46 -41.77
N ALA A 254 21.75 -5.15 -42.77
CA ALA A 254 20.37 -5.61 -42.73
C ALA A 254 20.11 -6.58 -41.57
N ALA A 255 21.03 -7.54 -41.33
CA ALA A 255 20.93 -8.48 -40.23
C ALA A 255 21.09 -7.80 -38.88
N ALA A 256 22.08 -6.91 -38.74
CA ALA A 256 22.31 -6.13 -37.52
C ALA A 256 21.09 -5.25 -37.16
N MET A 257 20.58 -4.50 -38.12
CA MET A 257 19.42 -3.63 -37.88
C MET A 257 18.13 -4.42 -37.60
N LYS A 258 17.95 -5.62 -38.19
CA LYS A 258 16.86 -6.52 -37.86
C LYS A 258 16.94 -6.95 -36.37
N GLN A 259 18.11 -7.33 -35.91
CA GLN A 259 18.32 -7.75 -34.52
C GLN A 259 18.10 -6.59 -33.54
N LEU A 260 18.64 -5.40 -33.83
CA LEU A 260 18.42 -4.21 -33.02
C LEU A 260 16.93 -3.80 -33.00
N GLY A 261 16.23 -3.91 -34.12
CA GLY A 261 14.79 -3.62 -34.23
C GLY A 261 13.95 -4.54 -33.35
N ASN A 262 14.35 -5.80 -33.19
CA ASN A 262 13.68 -6.79 -32.34
C ASN A 262 14.13 -6.76 -30.87
N SER A 263 15.20 -6.03 -30.55
CA SER A 263 15.70 -5.93 -29.18
C SER A 263 14.93 -4.90 -28.36
N VAL A 264 15.19 -4.87 -27.04
CA VAL A 264 14.68 -3.88 -26.09
C VAL A 264 15.63 -2.68 -25.96
N ALA A 265 15.15 -1.56 -25.46
CA ALA A 265 15.98 -0.43 -25.08
C ALA A 265 16.63 -0.74 -23.72
N VAL A 266 17.95 -0.95 -23.71
CA VAL A 266 18.69 -1.46 -22.54
C VAL A 266 18.57 -0.55 -21.33
N ASP A 267 18.75 0.77 -21.50
CA ASP A 267 18.63 1.72 -20.40
C ASP A 267 17.22 1.77 -19.77
N ALA A 268 16.18 1.61 -20.59
CA ALA A 268 14.80 1.57 -20.08
C ALA A 268 14.55 0.29 -19.27
N VAL A 269 15.03 -0.86 -19.75
CA VAL A 269 14.97 -2.12 -19.00
C VAL A 269 15.80 -2.01 -17.72
N LYS A 270 17.03 -1.48 -17.79
CA LYS A 270 17.92 -1.32 -16.64
C LYS A 270 17.31 -0.44 -15.55
N ALA A 271 16.69 0.67 -15.91
CA ALA A 271 16.04 1.56 -14.94
C ALA A 271 14.89 0.83 -14.21
N CYS A 272 14.01 0.14 -14.94
CA CYS A 272 12.92 -0.63 -14.36
C CYS A 272 13.43 -1.85 -13.56
N ALA A 273 14.46 -2.55 -14.04
CA ALA A 273 15.10 -3.67 -13.35
C ALA A 273 15.73 -3.23 -12.02
N LYS A 274 16.39 -2.06 -11.97
CA LYS A 274 16.92 -1.50 -10.74
C LYS A 274 15.83 -1.26 -9.69
N SER A 275 14.68 -0.71 -10.10
CA SER A 275 13.53 -0.54 -9.20
C SER A 275 12.94 -1.88 -8.76
N LEU A 276 12.85 -2.87 -9.68
CA LEU A 276 12.40 -4.22 -9.37
C LEU A 276 13.32 -4.90 -8.35
N ILE A 277 14.65 -4.86 -8.55
CA ILE A 277 15.64 -5.45 -7.64
C ILE A 277 15.60 -4.77 -6.27
N LYS A 278 15.53 -3.43 -6.25
CA LYS A 278 15.35 -2.66 -5.01
C LYS A 278 14.09 -3.10 -4.28
N HIS A 279 12.99 -3.29 -4.99
CA HIS A 279 11.73 -3.77 -4.42
C HIS A 279 11.89 -5.19 -3.86
N LEU A 280 12.50 -6.11 -4.60
CA LEU A 280 12.79 -7.48 -4.13
C LEU A 280 13.73 -7.50 -2.91
N SER A 281 14.75 -6.66 -2.85
CA SER A 281 15.67 -6.62 -1.70
C SER A 281 14.96 -6.19 -0.42
N VAL A 282 14.01 -5.26 -0.52
CA VAL A 282 13.12 -4.88 0.58
C VAL A 282 12.30 -6.09 1.04
N ILE A 283 11.78 -6.87 0.10
CA ILE A 283 11.01 -8.10 0.35
C ILE A 283 11.85 -9.16 1.07
N VAL A 284 13.05 -9.46 0.56
CA VAL A 284 13.93 -10.51 1.11
C VAL A 284 14.42 -10.14 2.51
N ASN A 285 14.87 -8.90 2.70
CA ASN A 285 15.28 -8.41 4.02
C ASN A 285 14.15 -8.48 5.04
N GLN A 286 12.90 -8.33 4.58
CA GLN A 286 11.72 -8.45 5.44
C GLN A 286 11.34 -9.90 5.75
N GLN A 287 11.58 -10.84 4.85
CA GLN A 287 11.39 -12.27 5.15
C GLN A 287 12.41 -12.76 6.17
N ASP A 288 13.64 -12.25 6.14
CA ASP A 288 14.69 -12.58 7.11
C ASP A 288 14.50 -11.86 8.46
N GLU A 289 13.98 -10.61 8.48
CA GLU A 289 13.65 -9.87 9.70
C GLU A 289 12.24 -10.20 10.24
N SER A 290 11.30 -10.66 9.40
CA SER A 290 9.93 -10.96 9.79
C SER A 290 9.77 -12.27 10.59
N VAL A 291 10.81 -13.06 10.77
CA VAL A 291 10.84 -14.13 11.78
C VAL A 291 10.93 -13.53 13.21
N GLU A 292 11.33 -12.25 13.36
CA GLU A 292 11.27 -11.52 14.62
C GLU A 292 10.20 -10.42 14.61
N LYS A 293 9.00 -10.76 15.13
CA LYS A 293 7.96 -9.83 15.60
C LYS A 293 7.07 -9.11 14.56
N LEU A 294 6.26 -9.86 13.83
CA LEU A 294 4.98 -9.32 13.35
C LEU A 294 4.09 -8.97 14.58
N ILE A 295 3.97 -7.68 14.88
CA ILE A 295 3.16 -7.22 16.00
C ILE A 295 1.68 -7.38 15.64
N LYS A 296 1.00 -8.26 16.37
CA LYS A 296 -0.44 -8.45 16.25
C LYS A 296 -1.16 -7.34 16.99
N ARG A 297 -1.92 -6.50 16.27
CA ARG A 297 -2.67 -5.37 16.83
C ARG A 297 -4.16 -5.54 16.62
N ASN A 298 -4.96 -4.88 17.45
CA ASN A 298 -6.38 -4.77 17.24
C ASN A 298 -6.73 -3.66 16.22
N LYS A 299 -7.97 -3.65 15.73
CA LYS A 299 -8.42 -2.64 14.75
C LYS A 299 -8.29 -1.20 15.24
N GLY A 300 -8.42 -0.95 16.53
CA GLY A 300 -8.25 0.39 17.12
C GLY A 300 -6.80 0.87 17.01
N GLU A 301 -5.85 0.03 17.42
CA GLU A 301 -4.41 0.32 17.32
C GLU A 301 -3.95 0.51 15.87
N TRP A 302 -4.49 -0.28 14.94
CA TRP A 302 -4.23 -0.08 13.52
C TRP A 302 -4.84 1.22 12.98
N ALA A 303 -6.02 1.62 13.47
CA ALA A 303 -6.62 2.89 13.10
C ALA A 303 -5.85 4.11 13.65
N GLU A 304 -5.24 4.00 14.83
CA GLU A 304 -4.30 4.98 15.37
C GLU A 304 -3.08 5.11 14.45
N SER A 305 -2.48 3.97 14.04
CA SER A 305 -1.37 3.93 13.09
C SER A 305 -1.74 4.56 11.74
N TYR A 306 -2.92 4.27 11.22
CA TYR A 306 -3.44 4.87 9.98
C TYR A 306 -3.56 6.39 10.09
N SER A 307 -4.14 6.88 11.20
CA SER A 307 -4.32 8.31 11.42
C SER A 307 -2.98 9.04 11.54
N PHE A 308 -2.01 8.43 12.20
CA PHE A 308 -0.65 8.94 12.29
C PHE A 308 0.00 9.09 10.89
N LEU A 309 -0.03 8.03 10.09
CA LEU A 309 0.52 8.06 8.72
C LEU A 309 -0.24 9.07 7.83
N LYS A 310 -1.55 9.20 8.03
CA LYS A 310 -2.37 10.18 7.31
C LYS A 310 -1.96 11.62 7.65
N CYS A 311 -1.66 11.93 8.91
CA CYS A 311 -1.14 13.24 9.32
C CYS A 311 0.21 13.55 8.66
N ILE A 312 1.09 12.55 8.53
CA ILE A 312 2.40 12.72 7.86
C ILE A 312 2.19 13.00 6.35
N LEU A 313 1.30 12.26 5.70
CA LEU A 313 1.09 12.39 4.25
C LEU A 313 0.39 13.69 3.88
N ASP A 314 -0.70 14.02 4.58
CA ASP A 314 -1.51 15.20 4.27
C ASP A 314 -0.84 16.50 4.71
N LYS A 315 0.01 16.44 5.74
CA LYS A 315 0.60 17.60 6.41
C LYS A 315 -0.46 18.63 6.89
N LYS A 316 -1.73 18.17 7.04
CA LYS A 316 -2.88 18.99 7.37
C LYS A 316 -3.93 18.24 8.20
N ILE A 317 -4.57 18.93 9.12
CA ILE A 317 -5.81 18.48 9.77
C ILE A 317 -6.94 19.42 9.39
N PHE A 318 -7.96 18.86 8.74
CA PHE A 318 -9.15 19.60 8.34
C PHE A 318 -10.14 19.72 9.50
N LEU A 319 -10.68 20.94 9.70
CA LEU A 319 -11.78 21.16 10.61
C LEU A 319 -13.09 20.67 9.97
N ALA A 320 -13.95 20.09 10.78
CA ALA A 320 -15.24 19.58 10.34
C ALA A 320 -16.39 20.33 11.03
N ASP A 321 -17.54 20.42 10.34
CA ASP A 321 -18.78 20.89 10.92
C ASP A 321 -19.41 19.87 11.89
N SER A 322 -20.55 20.19 12.48
CA SER A 322 -21.27 19.31 13.40
C SER A 322 -21.78 18.01 12.76
N SER A 323 -21.75 17.90 11.44
CA SER A 323 -22.11 16.71 10.65
C SER A 323 -20.89 15.95 10.14
N LEU A 324 -19.68 16.34 10.59
CA LEU A 324 -18.38 15.80 10.20
C LEU A 324 -17.99 16.04 8.72
N ASN A 325 -18.58 17.05 8.07
CA ASN A 325 -18.15 17.49 6.75
C ASN A 325 -16.98 18.47 6.85
N PRO A 326 -15.96 18.38 5.98
CA PRO A 326 -14.87 19.35 5.98
C PRO A 326 -15.38 20.79 5.78
N THR A 327 -14.91 21.73 6.61
CA THR A 327 -15.30 23.16 6.52
C THR A 327 -14.44 23.96 5.54
N GLY A 328 -13.38 23.36 4.99
CA GLY A 328 -12.36 24.08 4.21
C GLY A 328 -11.27 24.75 5.05
N HIS A 329 -11.45 24.86 6.37
CA HIS A 329 -10.41 25.30 7.30
C HIS A 329 -9.55 24.12 7.75
N PHE A 330 -8.25 24.35 7.97
CA PHE A 330 -7.31 23.32 8.40
C PHE A 330 -6.19 23.92 9.25
N PHE A 331 -5.56 23.06 10.03
CA PHE A 331 -4.25 23.32 10.64
C PHE A 331 -3.16 22.70 9.78
N ASP A 332 -2.10 23.44 9.49
CA ASP A 332 -0.88 22.87 8.90
C ASP A 332 -0.11 22.12 9.98
N ILE A 333 0.39 20.92 9.65
CA ILE A 333 1.19 20.06 10.53
C ILE A 333 2.66 20.20 10.11
N HIS A 334 3.52 20.53 11.05
CA HIS A 334 4.97 20.64 10.83
C HIS A 334 5.77 19.58 11.62
N LYS A 335 5.15 18.99 12.65
CA LYS A 335 5.78 17.97 13.49
C LYS A 335 4.75 16.89 13.87
N VAL A 336 5.17 15.63 13.89
CA VAL A 336 4.35 14.50 14.38
C VAL A 336 5.19 13.68 15.35
N THR A 337 4.62 13.36 16.50
CA THR A 337 5.26 12.54 17.54
C THR A 337 4.24 11.55 18.10
N THR A 338 4.69 10.39 18.53
CA THR A 338 3.91 9.48 19.37
C THR A 338 4.57 9.34 20.74
N LEU A 339 3.82 8.87 21.73
CA LEU A 339 4.35 8.67 23.10
C LEU A 339 5.51 7.68 23.21
N ASN A 340 5.85 6.98 22.14
CA ASN A 340 6.86 5.91 22.09
C ASN A 340 7.97 6.18 21.07
N ILE A 341 8.05 7.37 20.51
CA ILE A 341 9.17 7.78 19.67
C ILE A 341 10.09 8.63 20.53
N ASP A 342 11.35 8.19 20.65
CA ASP A 342 12.39 8.97 21.33
C ASP A 342 12.83 10.19 20.50
N GLU A 343 12.45 10.24 19.22
CA GLU A 343 12.76 11.31 18.29
C GLU A 343 11.49 11.94 17.69
N GLU A 344 11.52 13.25 17.48
CA GLU A 344 10.44 14.00 16.82
C GLU A 344 10.55 13.86 15.31
N LEU A 345 9.44 13.53 14.63
CA LEU A 345 9.40 13.53 13.17
C LEU A 345 9.06 14.93 12.65
N ILE A 346 10.07 15.65 12.18
CA ILE A 346 9.90 16.94 11.50
C ILE A 346 9.52 16.66 10.04
N LEU A 347 8.31 17.07 9.64
CA LEU A 347 7.76 16.66 8.34
C LEU A 347 8.53 17.19 7.12
N ASP A 348 9.23 18.32 7.26
CA ASP A 348 10.03 18.89 6.19
C ASP A 348 11.37 18.14 5.98
N GLU A 349 11.79 17.33 6.96
CA GLU A 349 13.02 16.52 6.91
C GLU A 349 12.76 15.08 6.44
N LEU A 350 11.49 14.66 6.36
CA LEU A 350 11.13 13.33 5.90
C LEU A 350 11.32 13.19 4.39
N LYS A 351 11.83 12.05 3.96
CA LYS A 351 11.92 11.70 2.53
C LYS A 351 10.51 11.51 1.96
N ASP A 352 10.20 12.20 0.87
CA ASP A 352 8.87 12.19 0.21
C ASP A 352 8.46 10.82 -0.37
N ASP A 353 9.33 9.80 -0.35
CA ASP A 353 9.14 8.50 -1.01
C ASP A 353 8.94 7.32 -0.04
N VAL A 354 8.75 7.55 1.26
CA VAL A 354 8.58 6.45 2.23
C VAL A 354 7.25 5.71 2.00
N PHE A 355 6.17 6.41 1.72
CA PHE A 355 4.85 5.86 1.39
C PHE A 355 3.98 6.91 0.69
N ASN A 356 2.85 6.49 0.11
CA ASN A 356 1.96 7.35 -0.67
C ASN A 356 0.46 7.12 -0.34
N GLN A 357 -0.44 7.89 -0.99
CA GLN A 357 -1.88 7.78 -0.77
C GLN A 357 -2.44 6.38 -1.09
N THR A 358 -1.89 5.71 -2.11
CA THR A 358 -2.33 4.34 -2.46
C THR A 358 -2.00 3.34 -1.35
N ASP A 359 -0.82 3.46 -0.74
CA ASP A 359 -0.42 2.63 0.40
C ASP A 359 -1.39 2.81 1.58
N LEU A 360 -1.79 4.06 1.86
CA LEU A 360 -2.75 4.35 2.91
C LEU A 360 -4.17 3.86 2.61
N ASP A 361 -4.63 3.97 1.36
CA ASP A 361 -5.94 3.48 0.95
C ASP A 361 -6.02 1.96 1.09
N MET A 362 -5.00 1.24 0.65
CA MET A 362 -4.88 -0.20 0.84
C MET A 362 -4.84 -0.59 2.33
N PHE A 363 -4.13 0.18 3.15
CA PHE A 363 -4.08 -0.04 4.60
C PHE A 363 -5.45 0.16 5.25
N ARG A 364 -6.16 1.24 4.91
CA ARG A 364 -7.54 1.49 5.38
C ARG A 364 -8.46 0.31 5.06
N ASP A 365 -8.40 -0.18 3.81
CA ASP A 365 -9.27 -1.27 3.36
C ASP A 365 -8.96 -2.56 4.14
N ARG A 366 -7.69 -2.88 4.39
CA ARG A 366 -7.30 -4.00 5.25
C ARG A 366 -7.77 -3.85 6.70
N ILE A 367 -7.79 -2.64 7.26
CA ILE A 367 -8.37 -2.40 8.59
C ILE A 367 -9.88 -2.68 8.58
N ILE A 368 -10.60 -2.24 7.55
CA ILE A 368 -12.04 -2.47 7.41
C ILE A 368 -12.35 -3.96 7.34
N GLU A 369 -11.65 -4.70 6.49
CA GLU A 369 -11.85 -6.13 6.23
C GLU A 369 -11.26 -7.03 7.31
N GLY A 370 -10.24 -6.59 8.02
CA GLY A 370 -9.49 -7.37 9.00
C GLY A 370 -10.35 -7.95 10.11
N LYS A 371 -9.88 -9.02 10.76
CA LYS A 371 -10.46 -9.62 11.96
C LYS A 371 -10.29 -8.68 13.18
N LYS A 372 -10.85 -9.04 14.32
CA LYS A 372 -10.75 -8.25 15.56
C LYS A 372 -9.30 -7.90 15.93
N THR A 373 -8.37 -8.81 15.70
CA THR A 373 -6.92 -8.64 15.80
C THR A 373 -6.26 -9.28 14.59
N PHE A 374 -5.32 -8.58 13.96
CA PHE A 374 -4.57 -9.07 12.80
C PHE A 374 -3.17 -8.47 12.77
N THR A 375 -2.31 -8.99 11.89
CA THR A 375 -0.99 -8.44 11.59
C THR A 375 -1.07 -7.74 10.23
N ASP A 376 -0.45 -6.57 10.10
CA ASP A 376 -0.26 -5.88 8.83
C ASP A 376 1.23 -5.59 8.63
N SER A 377 1.83 -6.34 7.75
CA SER A 377 3.25 -6.26 7.48
C SER A 377 3.64 -4.95 6.82
N GLN A 378 2.81 -4.43 5.89
CA GLN A 378 3.08 -3.17 5.19
C GLN A 378 3.15 -1.99 6.14
N SER A 379 2.11 -1.80 6.94
CA SER A 379 2.09 -0.70 7.89
C SER A 379 3.16 -0.84 8.96
N THR A 380 3.49 -2.07 9.36
CA THR A 380 4.60 -2.34 10.28
C THR A 380 5.93 -1.88 9.68
N PHE A 381 6.17 -2.16 8.39
CA PHE A 381 7.37 -1.70 7.70
C PHE A 381 7.43 -0.16 7.59
N ILE A 382 6.35 0.49 7.11
CA ILE A 382 6.30 1.96 7.01
C ILE A 382 6.60 2.59 8.37
N LEU A 383 6.01 2.06 9.45
CA LEU A 383 6.26 2.55 10.79
C LEU A 383 7.71 2.33 11.23
N ASN A 384 8.31 1.19 10.92
CA ASN A 384 9.72 0.91 11.23
C ASN A 384 10.67 1.82 10.43
N GLU A 385 10.42 2.08 9.13
CA GLU A 385 11.18 3.04 8.32
C GLU A 385 11.09 4.47 8.89
N LEU A 386 10.00 4.79 9.57
CA LEU A 386 9.82 6.05 10.29
C LEU A 386 10.38 6.00 11.73
N GLY A 387 11.06 4.92 12.12
CA GLY A 387 11.62 4.75 13.47
C GLY A 387 10.60 4.41 14.56
N ILE A 388 9.38 3.94 14.17
CA ILE A 388 8.27 3.72 15.10
C ILE A 388 8.11 2.21 15.35
N SER A 389 8.69 1.71 16.41
CA SER A 389 8.68 0.29 16.76
C SER A 389 7.39 -0.19 17.47
N ALA A 390 6.65 0.69 18.13
CA ALA A 390 5.41 0.35 18.82
C ALA A 390 4.46 1.55 18.97
N PHE A 391 3.17 1.34 18.65
CA PHE A 391 2.10 2.16 19.20
C PHE A 391 1.61 1.45 20.48
N SER A 392 1.91 1.98 21.64
CA SER A 392 1.21 1.58 22.85
C SER A 392 0.13 2.62 23.11
N GLY A 393 -1.10 2.17 23.32
CA GLY A 393 -2.17 3.03 23.81
C GLY A 393 -1.69 3.80 25.03
N GLY A 394 -2.05 5.10 25.12
CA GLY A 394 -1.61 5.99 26.18
C GLY A 394 -1.78 5.34 27.56
N ASN A 395 -0.78 5.46 28.40
CA ASN A 395 -0.89 5.01 29.78
C ASN A 395 -1.89 5.92 30.51
N SER A 396 -2.33 5.51 31.70
CA SER A 396 -3.37 6.21 32.48
C SER A 396 -3.05 7.68 32.83
N LYS A 397 -1.87 8.17 32.50
CA LYS A 397 -1.40 9.52 32.79
C LYS A 397 -1.29 10.44 31.56
N GLN A 398 -1.21 9.87 30.36
CA GLN A 398 -1.08 10.62 29.10
C GLN A 398 -2.14 10.13 28.10
N LYS A 399 -2.96 11.04 27.58
CA LYS A 399 -4.19 10.74 26.84
C LYS A 399 -4.11 10.88 25.36
N ALA A 400 -3.12 11.59 24.86
CA ALA A 400 -2.95 11.79 23.45
C ALA A 400 -2.48 10.49 22.78
N ASP A 401 -3.17 10.07 21.73
CA ASP A 401 -2.74 8.96 20.90
C ASP A 401 -1.61 9.41 19.95
N ILE A 402 -1.68 10.68 19.51
CA ILE A 402 -0.63 11.38 18.74
C ILE A 402 -0.42 12.80 19.30
N VAL A 403 0.77 13.32 19.15
CA VAL A 403 1.14 14.70 19.47
C VAL A 403 1.61 15.39 18.20
N LEU A 404 1.07 16.57 17.92
CA LEU A 404 1.32 17.30 16.68
C LEU A 404 1.86 18.69 16.98
N GLY A 405 2.84 19.12 16.20
CA GLY A 405 3.14 20.53 16.02
C GLY A 405 2.25 21.06 14.90
N ILE A 406 1.38 22.00 15.23
CA ILE A 406 0.39 22.57 14.30
C ILE A 406 0.51 24.08 14.20
N SER A 407 0.08 24.64 13.08
CA SER A 407 -0.06 26.08 12.90
C SER A 407 -1.39 26.43 12.23
N TYR A 408 -1.96 27.54 12.68
CA TYR A 408 -3.16 28.12 12.10
C TYR A 408 -2.96 29.64 11.98
N GLU A 409 -3.07 30.19 10.79
CA GLU A 409 -2.70 31.54 10.47
C GLU A 409 -1.26 31.86 10.93
N GLU A 410 -1.05 32.80 11.84
CA GLU A 410 0.28 33.17 12.36
C GLU A 410 0.60 32.52 13.73
N THR A 411 -0.30 31.68 14.24
CA THR A 411 -0.14 31.03 15.56
C THR A 411 0.41 29.64 15.41
N ARG A 412 1.50 29.31 16.11
CA ARG A 412 2.14 28.01 16.14
C ARG A 412 2.00 27.36 17.53
N HIS A 413 1.68 26.09 17.54
CA HIS A 413 1.60 25.23 18.71
C HIS A 413 2.44 23.96 18.48
N ASP A 414 3.41 23.70 19.33
CA ASP A 414 4.43 22.67 19.05
C ASP A 414 4.10 21.30 19.63
N ASP A 415 3.22 21.19 20.64
CA ASP A 415 2.96 19.92 21.35
C ASP A 415 1.47 19.72 21.68
N GLU A 416 0.63 19.78 20.66
CA GLU A 416 -0.80 19.57 20.85
C GLU A 416 -1.18 18.09 20.77
N GLY A 417 -1.79 17.57 21.83
CA GLY A 417 -2.18 16.17 21.96
C GLY A 417 -3.56 15.88 21.37
N PHE A 418 -3.64 14.90 20.48
CA PHE A 418 -4.88 14.46 19.83
C PHE A 418 -5.24 13.03 20.23
N GLY A 419 -6.50 12.82 20.66
CA GLY A 419 -7.09 11.51 20.87
C GLY A 419 -7.79 11.01 19.61
N ILE A 420 -7.45 9.82 19.14
CA ILE A 420 -8.03 9.21 17.95
C ILE A 420 -9.26 8.40 18.32
N LYS A 421 -10.38 8.66 17.64
CA LYS A 421 -11.64 7.89 17.79
C LYS A 421 -12.06 7.35 16.43
N SER A 422 -11.73 6.09 16.17
CA SER A 422 -11.97 5.43 14.90
C SER A 422 -13.28 4.64 14.89
N TYR A 423 -14.01 4.73 13.77
CA TYR A 423 -15.17 3.88 13.47
C TYR A 423 -14.82 2.67 12.58
N LEU A 424 -13.55 2.48 12.24
CA LEU A 424 -13.08 1.34 11.43
C LEU A 424 -13.14 0.00 12.16
N GLY A 425 -13.25 0.04 13.50
CA GLY A 425 -13.36 -1.13 14.37
C GLY A 425 -14.70 -1.27 15.07
N SER A 426 -14.66 -1.63 16.36
CA SER A 426 -15.82 -1.56 17.26
C SER A 426 -16.12 -0.10 17.59
N LYS A 427 -17.39 0.20 17.97
CA LYS A 427 -17.76 1.56 18.37
C LYS A 427 -16.78 2.09 19.42
N PRO A 428 -16.22 3.29 19.20
CA PRO A 428 -15.21 3.85 20.11
C PRO A 428 -15.82 4.15 21.48
N THR A 429 -15.06 3.88 22.53
CA THR A 429 -15.40 4.30 23.89
C THR A 429 -14.87 5.71 24.13
N LEU A 430 -15.74 6.61 24.57
CA LEU A 430 -15.37 8.00 24.86
C LEU A 430 -14.50 8.11 26.13
N LEU A 431 -14.76 7.26 27.11
CA LEU A 431 -14.02 7.19 28.35
C LEU A 431 -13.43 5.80 28.50
N ASN A 432 -12.10 5.70 28.52
CA ASN A 432 -11.43 4.45 28.91
C ASN A 432 -11.53 4.31 30.44
N ALA A 433 -12.43 3.45 30.86
CA ALA A 433 -12.54 3.06 32.24
C ALA A 433 -11.59 1.91 32.52
N SER A 434 -10.43 2.17 33.10
CA SER A 434 -9.53 1.14 33.61
C SER A 434 -9.43 1.24 35.14
N GLY A 435 -9.77 0.14 35.81
CA GLY A 435 -9.68 0.06 37.28
C GLY A 435 -10.73 0.86 38.05
N ALA A 436 -10.40 1.33 39.26
CA ALA A 436 -11.32 2.00 40.17
C ALA A 436 -11.72 3.43 39.80
N ASN A 437 -11.12 4.02 38.76
CA ASN A 437 -11.25 5.45 38.46
C ASN A 437 -12.64 5.90 37.96
N THR A 438 -13.51 4.99 37.55
CA THR A 438 -14.86 5.29 37.04
C THR A 438 -15.96 4.48 37.73
N ASN A 439 -15.72 3.98 38.92
CA ASN A 439 -16.71 3.23 39.69
C ASN A 439 -17.71 4.17 40.37
N PHE A 440 -19.00 3.89 40.19
CA PHE A 440 -20.10 4.54 40.87
C PHE A 440 -20.62 3.61 41.97
N ILE A 441 -20.76 4.13 43.16
CA ILE A 441 -21.20 3.38 44.35
C ILE A 441 -22.67 3.70 44.61
N TYR A 442 -23.45 2.63 44.79
CA TYR A 442 -24.87 2.72 45.10
C TYR A 442 -25.13 1.99 46.44
N GLU A 443 -25.99 2.56 47.24
CA GLU A 443 -26.55 1.91 48.43
C GLU A 443 -27.84 1.19 48.05
N ILE A 444 -28.02 -0.01 48.58
CA ILE A 444 -29.27 -0.74 48.42
C ILE A 444 -30.14 -0.42 49.64
N LYS A 445 -31.27 0.24 49.38
CA LYS A 445 -32.27 0.51 50.41
C LYS A 445 -33.32 -0.60 50.44
N ASN A 446 -34.04 -0.74 51.57
CA ASN A 446 -35.13 -1.71 51.75
C ASN A 446 -34.69 -3.15 51.48
N PHE A 447 -33.51 -3.55 51.95
CA PHE A 447 -32.88 -4.84 51.66
C PHE A 447 -32.36 -5.52 52.91
N ASN A 448 -32.65 -6.80 53.09
CA ASN A 448 -32.21 -7.59 54.25
C ASN A 448 -31.07 -8.56 53.88
N ASP A 449 -30.45 -9.17 54.86
CA ASP A 449 -29.29 -10.06 54.67
C ASP A 449 -29.66 -11.31 53.85
N GLU A 450 -30.85 -11.87 54.00
CA GLU A 450 -31.31 -13.02 53.21
C GLU A 450 -31.39 -12.68 51.72
N SER A 451 -31.98 -11.54 51.37
CA SER A 451 -32.01 -11.03 50.02
C SER A 451 -30.61 -10.74 49.44
N LEU A 452 -29.69 -10.25 50.31
CA LEU A 452 -28.31 -10.02 49.91
C LEU A 452 -27.57 -11.31 49.56
N GLU A 453 -27.78 -12.37 50.33
CA GLU A 453 -27.20 -13.70 50.03
C GLU A 453 -27.72 -14.25 48.68
N ILE A 454 -29.01 -14.12 48.41
CA ILE A 454 -29.61 -14.51 47.11
C ILE A 454 -28.93 -13.77 45.94
N VAL A 455 -28.76 -12.46 46.05
CA VAL A 455 -28.13 -11.65 45.00
C VAL A 455 -26.65 -12.02 44.82
N ASN A 456 -25.92 -12.24 45.92
CA ASN A 456 -24.49 -12.58 45.89
C ASN A 456 -24.23 -13.98 45.32
N SER A 457 -25.17 -14.92 45.47
CA SER A 457 -25.07 -16.27 44.90
C SER A 457 -25.19 -16.31 43.38
N ILE A 458 -25.66 -15.23 42.74
CA ILE A 458 -25.79 -15.18 41.26
C ILE A 458 -24.41 -15.16 40.63
N ASP A 459 -24.10 -16.23 39.86
CA ASP A 459 -22.87 -16.37 39.07
C ASP A 459 -23.19 -16.76 37.62
N SER A 460 -23.57 -15.78 36.81
CA SER A 460 -23.95 -15.93 35.41
C SER A 460 -23.00 -15.17 34.49
N LYS A 461 -23.04 -15.47 33.18
CA LYS A 461 -22.31 -14.69 32.16
C LYS A 461 -22.71 -13.21 32.13
N THR A 462 -23.90 -12.87 32.63
CA THR A 462 -24.45 -11.50 32.74
C THR A 462 -24.62 -11.06 34.18
N LYS A 463 -23.71 -11.52 35.04
CA LYS A 463 -23.71 -11.40 36.50
C LYS A 463 -24.19 -10.04 37.03
N LEU A 464 -23.61 -8.94 36.57
CA LEU A 464 -23.99 -7.62 37.06
C LEU A 464 -25.47 -7.29 36.72
N LYS A 465 -25.91 -7.54 35.50
CA LYS A 465 -27.29 -7.30 35.09
C LYS A 465 -28.28 -8.17 35.89
N ASP A 466 -27.95 -9.43 36.09
CA ASP A 466 -28.83 -10.37 36.75
C ASP A 466 -28.94 -10.05 38.24
N ARG A 467 -27.84 -9.63 38.87
CA ARG A 467 -27.82 -9.11 40.25
C ARG A 467 -28.67 -7.85 40.40
N LEU A 468 -28.49 -6.86 39.51
CA LEU A 468 -29.31 -5.64 39.51
C LEU A 468 -30.80 -5.96 39.39
N LYS A 469 -31.20 -6.84 38.45
CA LYS A 469 -32.60 -7.28 38.30
C LYS A 469 -33.12 -7.98 39.54
N SER A 470 -32.32 -8.81 40.19
CA SER A 470 -32.67 -9.51 41.41
C SER A 470 -32.90 -8.55 42.56
N ILE A 471 -32.07 -7.51 42.72
CA ILE A 471 -32.25 -6.48 43.72
C ILE A 471 -33.66 -5.86 43.61
N PHE A 472 -34.01 -5.38 42.41
CA PHE A 472 -35.35 -4.78 42.18
C PHE A 472 -36.49 -5.77 42.35
N LYS A 473 -36.31 -7.03 41.94
CA LYS A 473 -37.31 -8.08 42.12
C LYS A 473 -37.60 -8.42 43.58
N LEU A 474 -36.58 -8.29 44.42
CA LEU A 474 -36.67 -8.51 45.88
C LEU A 474 -37.09 -7.26 46.66
N GLY A 475 -37.47 -6.18 45.95
CA GLY A 475 -37.97 -4.95 46.58
C GLY A 475 -36.87 -3.96 47.01
N GLY A 476 -35.61 -4.22 46.65
CA GLY A 476 -34.52 -3.28 46.89
C GLY A 476 -34.55 -2.09 45.96
N GLU A 477 -34.11 -0.95 46.45
CA GLU A 477 -33.93 0.29 45.70
C GLU A 477 -32.47 0.68 45.67
N LEU A 478 -31.96 1.17 44.54
CA LEU A 478 -30.58 1.63 44.40
C LEU A 478 -30.52 3.14 44.45
N GLU A 479 -29.85 3.67 45.45
CA GLU A 479 -29.58 5.10 45.62
C GLU A 479 -28.12 5.38 45.32
N PHE A 480 -27.84 6.37 44.46
CA PHE A 480 -26.48 6.79 44.18
C PHE A 480 -25.85 7.42 45.41
N SER A 481 -24.71 6.88 45.88
CA SER A 481 -24.01 7.33 47.04
C SER A 481 -22.84 8.23 46.68
N LYS A 482 -21.89 7.75 45.89
CA LYS A 482 -20.70 8.50 45.47
C LYS A 482 -20.00 7.89 44.26
N ILE A 483 -19.10 8.66 43.67
CA ILE A 483 -18.07 8.13 42.77
C ILE A 483 -16.85 7.75 43.60
N GLU A 484 -16.28 6.57 43.38
CA GLU A 484 -15.13 6.06 44.14
C GLU A 484 -13.89 6.95 43.99
N SER A 485 -13.65 7.45 42.74
CA SER A 485 -12.54 8.33 42.44
C SER A 485 -12.86 9.79 42.76
N ASP A 486 -12.15 10.37 43.74
CA ASP A 486 -12.26 11.80 44.07
C ASP A 486 -11.93 12.69 42.85
N THR A 487 -10.98 12.28 42.01
CA THR A 487 -10.61 13.01 40.80
C THR A 487 -11.74 13.04 39.79
N MET A 488 -12.40 11.91 39.52
CA MET A 488 -13.54 11.86 38.61
C MET A 488 -14.74 12.66 39.16
N HIS A 489 -14.98 12.52 40.48
CA HIS A 489 -16.01 13.32 41.15
C HIS A 489 -15.75 14.83 41.04
N TYR A 490 -14.51 15.25 41.28
CA TYR A 490 -14.09 16.65 41.09
C TYR A 490 -14.30 17.11 39.64
N ASN A 491 -13.86 16.35 38.66
CA ASN A 491 -13.95 16.70 37.23
C ASN A 491 -15.40 16.87 36.78
N LEU A 492 -16.31 16.00 37.20
CA LEU A 492 -17.73 16.12 36.88
C LEU A 492 -18.38 17.37 37.56
N ASN A 493 -18.07 17.60 38.82
CA ASN A 493 -18.58 18.77 39.53
C ASN A 493 -18.03 20.10 38.98
N LEU A 494 -16.81 20.11 38.48
CA LEU A 494 -16.21 21.27 37.83
C LEU A 494 -17.01 21.70 36.58
N LEU A 495 -17.54 20.72 35.86
CA LEU A 495 -18.40 21.00 34.68
C LEU A 495 -19.82 21.38 35.07
N ASP A 496 -20.43 20.60 35.98
CA ASP A 496 -21.78 20.86 36.49
C ASP A 496 -22.04 19.93 37.70
N SER A 497 -22.56 20.49 38.78
CA SER A 497 -22.82 19.79 40.04
C SER A 497 -23.85 18.66 39.93
N GLU A 498 -24.69 18.65 38.92
CA GLU A 498 -25.67 17.58 38.69
C GLU A 498 -25.12 16.41 37.87
N LEU A 499 -23.95 16.56 37.21
CA LEU A 499 -23.36 15.53 36.37
C LEU A 499 -23.03 14.21 37.10
N PRO A 500 -22.58 14.21 38.37
CA PRO A 500 -22.39 12.95 39.09
C PRO A 500 -23.68 12.12 39.20
N GLU A 501 -24.82 12.76 39.50
CA GLU A 501 -26.12 12.09 39.59
C GLU A 501 -26.66 11.70 38.21
N ILE A 502 -26.61 12.59 37.22
CA ILE A 502 -27.04 12.31 35.85
C ILE A 502 -26.29 11.11 35.27
N THR A 503 -24.97 11.10 35.40
CA THR A 503 -24.12 10.03 34.86
C THR A 503 -24.33 8.71 35.59
N SER A 504 -24.56 8.74 36.92
CA SER A 504 -24.89 7.52 37.68
C SER A 504 -26.19 6.89 37.17
N LYS A 505 -27.24 7.68 36.95
CA LYS A 505 -28.53 7.19 36.44
C LYS A 505 -28.43 6.67 35.02
N LEU A 506 -27.69 7.33 34.16
CA LEU A 506 -27.42 6.86 32.78
C LEU A 506 -26.71 5.52 32.79
N LEU A 507 -25.69 5.35 33.66
CA LEU A 507 -24.92 4.11 33.79
C LEU A 507 -25.82 2.96 34.29
N LEU A 508 -26.61 3.19 35.34
CA LEU A 508 -27.53 2.19 35.86
C LEU A 508 -28.55 1.75 34.83
N ASN A 509 -29.16 2.70 34.11
CA ASN A 509 -30.13 2.44 33.03
C ASN A 509 -29.50 1.65 31.86
N PHE A 510 -28.25 1.95 31.51
CA PHE A 510 -27.50 1.18 30.50
C PHE A 510 -27.38 -0.30 30.88
N TYR A 511 -26.98 -0.60 32.12
CA TYR A 511 -26.84 -1.98 32.58
C TYR A 511 -28.18 -2.72 32.67
N LEU A 512 -29.25 -2.03 33.06
CA LEU A 512 -30.59 -2.63 33.16
C LEU A 512 -31.23 -2.89 31.80
N ASN A 513 -31.17 -1.92 30.89
CA ASN A 513 -31.96 -1.89 29.66
C ASN A 513 -31.14 -2.14 28.38
N ARG A 514 -29.80 -2.21 28.46
CA ARG A 514 -28.87 -2.38 27.31
C ARG A 514 -29.09 -1.36 26.18
N ARG A 515 -29.48 -0.15 26.49
CA ARG A 515 -29.59 0.93 25.49
C ARG A 515 -28.20 1.52 25.24
N ASN A 516 -27.75 1.50 23.99
CA ASN A 516 -26.39 1.90 23.63
C ASN A 516 -26.25 3.38 23.30
N SER A 517 -27.37 4.11 23.13
CA SER A 517 -27.38 5.54 22.84
C SER A 517 -27.60 6.33 24.14
N ILE A 518 -26.74 7.33 24.39
CA ILE A 518 -26.91 8.25 25.51
C ILE A 518 -28.24 9.02 25.39
N SER A 519 -28.63 9.44 24.18
CA SER A 519 -29.89 10.13 23.92
C SER A 519 -31.09 9.27 24.31
N GLU A 520 -31.14 8.02 23.82
CA GLU A 520 -32.23 7.08 24.15
C GLU A 520 -32.29 6.74 25.65
N ASN A 521 -31.12 6.66 26.29
CA ASN A 521 -31.04 6.46 27.74
C ASN A 521 -31.63 7.65 28.51
N LEU A 522 -31.27 8.85 28.10
CA LEU A 522 -31.77 10.09 28.74
C LEU A 522 -33.28 10.24 28.56
N GLU A 523 -33.81 10.01 27.35
CA GLU A 523 -35.23 10.02 27.06
C GLU A 523 -36.00 8.97 27.88
N ASN A 524 -35.45 7.77 28.04
CA ASN A 524 -36.05 6.73 28.85
C ASN A 524 -36.12 7.11 30.34
N LEU A 525 -35.05 7.67 30.90
CA LEU A 525 -35.03 8.15 32.28
C LEU A 525 -36.06 9.25 32.54
N HIS A 526 -36.21 10.20 31.60
CA HIS A 526 -37.23 11.25 31.69
C HIS A 526 -38.65 10.68 31.59
N SER A 527 -38.91 9.77 30.67
CA SER A 527 -40.24 9.13 30.51
C SER A 527 -40.67 8.34 31.76
N GLN A 528 -39.69 7.76 32.46
CA GLN A 528 -39.89 7.02 33.70
C GLN A 528 -39.87 7.90 34.97
N LYS A 529 -39.73 9.22 34.84
CA LYS A 529 -39.63 10.20 35.94
C LYS A 529 -38.53 9.83 36.99
N GLN A 530 -37.42 9.31 36.52
CA GLN A 530 -36.31 8.81 37.35
C GLN A 530 -35.42 9.92 37.90
N PHE A 531 -35.59 11.18 37.50
CA PHE A 531 -34.88 12.32 38.05
C PHE A 531 -35.62 12.91 39.24
N SER A 532 -34.86 13.30 40.27
CA SER A 532 -35.40 13.91 41.52
C SER A 532 -36.13 15.21 41.23
N LYS A 533 -37.15 15.51 42.03
CA LYS A 533 -37.81 16.83 42.01
C LYS A 533 -36.79 17.91 42.34
N GLY A 534 -36.51 18.81 41.40
CA GLY A 534 -35.52 19.87 41.57
C GLY A 534 -34.34 19.81 40.61
N LEU A 535 -34.12 18.69 39.95
CA LEU A 535 -33.20 18.64 38.82
C LEU A 535 -33.83 19.30 37.58
N SER A 536 -32.97 19.86 36.75
CA SER A 536 -33.33 20.57 35.53
C SER A 536 -34.10 19.69 34.54
N ASP A 537 -34.77 20.35 33.59
CA ASP A 537 -35.59 19.68 32.58
C ASP A 537 -34.75 18.85 31.58
N HIS A 538 -35.43 18.12 30.69
CA HIS A 538 -34.80 17.25 29.70
C HIS A 538 -33.77 17.96 28.81
N ASP A 539 -34.06 19.19 28.38
CA ASP A 539 -33.15 19.95 27.51
C ASP A 539 -31.92 20.43 28.27
N SER A 540 -32.08 20.81 29.53
CA SER A 540 -30.96 21.15 30.41
C SER A 540 -30.03 19.94 30.62
N HIS A 541 -30.56 18.74 30.85
CA HIS A 541 -29.75 17.52 30.95
C HIS A 541 -29.01 17.22 29.65
N LYS A 542 -29.66 17.40 28.48
CA LYS A 542 -28.98 17.25 27.17
C LYS A 542 -27.80 18.21 27.03
N ILE A 543 -27.96 19.47 27.44
CA ILE A 543 -26.89 20.45 27.40
C ILE A 543 -25.74 20.05 28.32
N LYS A 544 -26.02 19.64 29.56
CA LYS A 544 -24.99 19.18 30.50
C LYS A 544 -24.22 17.99 30.00
N ILE A 545 -24.90 16.99 29.45
CA ILE A 545 -24.25 15.82 28.82
C ILE A 545 -23.41 16.22 27.60
N LYS A 546 -23.89 17.10 26.74
CA LYS A 546 -23.09 17.63 25.62
C LYS A 546 -21.82 18.33 26.10
N ARG A 547 -21.88 19.14 27.15
CA ARG A 547 -20.70 19.75 27.77
C ARG A 547 -19.72 18.74 28.29
N LEU A 548 -20.21 17.66 28.96
CA LEU A 548 -19.38 16.57 29.40
C LEU A 548 -18.69 15.87 28.22
N LEU A 549 -19.43 15.58 27.15
CA LEU A 549 -18.86 14.92 25.96
C LEU A 549 -17.79 15.80 25.30
N VAL A 550 -18.03 17.11 25.18
CA VAL A 550 -17.04 18.06 24.67
C VAL A 550 -15.80 18.09 25.56
N ALA A 551 -15.96 18.17 26.88
CA ALA A 551 -14.84 18.16 27.80
C ALA A 551 -14.01 16.86 27.72
N ILE A 552 -14.67 15.72 27.54
CA ILE A 552 -13.99 14.44 27.31
C ILE A 552 -13.21 14.44 25.98
N LEU A 553 -13.78 14.99 24.92
CA LEU A 553 -13.10 15.13 23.62
C LEU A 553 -11.88 16.07 23.74
N LEU A 554 -11.98 17.10 24.55
CA LEU A 554 -10.93 18.09 24.79
C LEU A 554 -9.94 17.69 25.90
N GLY A 555 -9.97 16.45 26.38
CA GLY A 555 -8.96 15.92 27.27
C GLY A 555 -9.38 15.67 28.72
N LEU A 556 -10.64 15.90 29.10
CA LEU A 556 -11.11 15.50 30.45
C LEU A 556 -10.97 14.00 30.66
N PHE A 557 -10.35 13.59 31.76
CA PHE A 557 -10.07 12.20 32.06
C PHE A 557 -10.41 11.82 33.52
N ALA A 558 -10.70 10.53 33.74
CA ALA A 558 -11.09 10.06 35.08
C ALA A 558 -9.92 10.02 36.09
N GLY A 559 -8.69 9.87 35.60
CA GLY A 559 -7.50 9.67 36.45
C GLY A 559 -6.67 10.91 36.75
N THR A 560 -6.93 12.05 36.08
CA THR A 560 -6.22 13.32 36.31
C THR A 560 -7.19 14.47 36.52
N LYS A 561 -6.83 15.41 37.40
CA LYS A 561 -7.62 16.63 37.59
C LYS A 561 -7.57 17.46 36.30
N TRP A 562 -8.74 17.74 35.77
CA TRP A 562 -8.86 18.57 34.58
C TRP A 562 -8.75 20.05 34.96
N ASP A 563 -7.97 20.82 34.24
CA ASP A 563 -7.71 22.25 34.51
C ASP A 563 -8.66 23.18 33.77
N GLY A 564 -9.57 22.62 32.94
CA GLY A 564 -10.57 23.40 32.19
C GLY A 564 -10.02 24.12 30.95
N ARG A 565 -8.79 23.81 30.51
CA ARG A 565 -8.26 24.39 29.27
C ARG A 565 -8.84 23.62 28.06
N TYR A 566 -9.26 24.43 27.09
CA TYR A 566 -9.82 23.98 25.83
C TYR A 566 -8.80 24.16 24.73
#